data_bbe6d65bd63192f178e0107e79b461c4
#
_entry.id   bbe6d65bd63192f178e0107e79b461c4
#
_cell.length_a   1.000
_cell.length_b   1.000
_cell.length_c   1.000
_cell.angle_alpha   90.00
_cell.angle_beta   90.00
_cell.angle_gamma   90.00
#
_symmetry.space_group_name_H-M   'P 1'
#
loop_
_entity.id
_entity.type
_entity.pdbx_description
1 polymer ?
#
loop_
_entity_poly.entity_id
_entity_poly.type
_entity_poly.pdbx_seq_one_letter_code
_entity_poly.pdbx_strand_id
1 'polypeptide(L)'
;MQRGSPTFSVSHVHETLPYQILADVVLALHVAVAAFVVGGLVLIVVGNLRGWRWVNVLWFRLAHMAAIAIVVTEVWIDVACPLTSFEMWLREKAHTASYAGSFVEHWLQRLLYYDAPAWVFTLCYSLFGAVVAATWWYFPPRFDRRSENRREARGCR
;
A
#
# COMPACT_ATOMS: atom_id res chain seq x y z
N MET A 1 -10.35 -54.82 -8.60
CA MET A 1 -10.50 -53.37 -8.86
C MET A 1 -10.90 -52.69 -7.55
N GLN A 2 -9.93 -52.20 -6.81
CA GLN A 2 -10.18 -51.48 -5.54
C GLN A 2 -10.14 -49.98 -5.85
N ARG A 3 -11.32 -49.34 -5.83
CA ARG A 3 -11.41 -47.87 -5.87
C ARG A 3 -11.03 -47.34 -4.48
N GLY A 4 -9.76 -46.88 -4.35
CA GLY A 4 -9.36 -46.08 -3.20
C GLY A 4 -10.05 -44.72 -3.30
N SER A 5 -11.03 -44.48 -2.44
CA SER A 5 -11.60 -43.15 -2.25
C SER A 5 -10.47 -42.27 -1.67
N PRO A 6 -10.22 -41.08 -2.23
CA PRO A 6 -9.30 -40.13 -1.60
C PRO A 6 -9.94 -39.68 -0.27
N THR A 7 -9.44 -40.21 0.85
CA THR A 7 -9.73 -39.68 2.16
C THR A 7 -9.05 -38.31 2.23
N PHE A 8 -9.79 -37.27 1.89
CA PHE A 8 -9.39 -35.87 2.09
C PHE A 8 -9.25 -35.65 3.61
N SER A 9 -8.01 -35.66 4.07
CA SER A 9 -7.72 -35.66 5.49
C SER A 9 -8.07 -34.28 6.08
N VAL A 10 -9.07 -34.22 6.93
CA VAL A 10 -9.55 -33.02 7.64
C VAL A 10 -8.41 -32.34 8.42
N SER A 11 -7.38 -33.09 8.80
CA SER A 11 -6.19 -32.57 9.48
C SER A 11 -5.37 -31.57 8.61
N HIS A 12 -5.27 -31.78 7.31
CA HIS A 12 -4.57 -30.86 6.40
C HIS A 12 -5.30 -29.51 6.25
N VAL A 13 -6.62 -29.50 6.35
CA VAL A 13 -7.41 -28.26 6.29
C VAL A 13 -7.18 -27.39 7.52
N HIS A 14 -7.02 -27.97 8.69
CA HIS A 14 -6.75 -27.21 9.92
C HIS A 14 -5.37 -26.57 9.95
N GLU A 15 -4.38 -27.17 9.31
CA GLU A 15 -3.01 -26.62 9.27
C GLU A 15 -2.86 -25.50 8.23
N THR A 16 -3.61 -25.53 7.13
CA THR A 16 -3.51 -24.53 6.04
C THR A 16 -4.39 -23.29 6.25
N LEU A 17 -5.48 -23.42 6.99
CA LEU A 17 -6.43 -22.34 7.28
C LEU A 17 -5.77 -21.06 7.87
N PRO A 18 -4.87 -21.14 8.88
CA PRO A 18 -4.26 -19.93 9.44
C PRO A 18 -3.37 -19.20 8.42
N TYR A 19 -2.67 -19.92 7.55
CA TYR A 19 -1.84 -19.31 6.50
C TYR A 19 -2.68 -18.63 5.44
N GLN A 20 -3.84 -19.18 5.07
CA GLN A 20 -4.77 -18.57 4.12
C GLN A 20 -5.34 -17.25 4.69
N ILE A 21 -5.84 -17.29 5.92
CA ILE A 21 -6.38 -16.10 6.58
C ILE A 21 -5.30 -15.01 6.68
N LEU A 22 -4.08 -15.38 7.04
CA LEU A 22 -2.98 -14.44 7.15
C LEU A 22 -2.59 -13.86 5.78
N ALA A 23 -2.58 -14.66 4.73
CA ALA A 23 -2.34 -14.19 3.36
C ALA A 23 -3.42 -13.17 2.92
N ASP A 24 -4.69 -13.45 3.23
CA ASP A 24 -5.80 -12.54 2.90
C ASP A 24 -5.73 -11.22 3.70
N VAL A 25 -5.30 -11.28 4.96
CA VAL A 25 -5.04 -10.07 5.77
C VAL A 25 -3.90 -9.25 5.17
N VAL A 26 -2.81 -9.87 4.76
CA VAL A 26 -1.67 -9.18 4.11
C VAL A 26 -2.10 -8.57 2.79
N LEU A 27 -2.89 -9.28 1.98
CA LEU A 27 -3.48 -8.75 0.74
C LEU A 27 -4.38 -7.54 1.03
N ALA A 28 -5.26 -7.63 2.02
CA ALA A 28 -6.14 -6.53 2.41
C ALA A 28 -5.33 -5.30 2.87
N LEU A 29 -4.26 -5.52 3.63
CA LEU A 29 -3.34 -4.46 4.04
C LEU A 29 -2.65 -3.82 2.83
N HIS A 30 -2.19 -4.62 1.87
CA HIS A 30 -1.58 -4.11 0.64
C HIS A 30 -2.56 -3.24 -0.15
N VAL A 31 -3.79 -3.71 -0.35
CA VAL A 31 -4.86 -2.94 -1.00
C VAL A 31 -5.15 -1.64 -0.24
N ALA A 32 -5.17 -1.67 1.11
CA ALA A 32 -5.38 -0.48 1.93
C ALA A 32 -4.24 0.54 1.76
N VAL A 33 -2.98 0.09 1.69
CA VAL A 33 -1.83 0.96 1.42
C VAL A 33 -1.92 1.57 0.02
N ALA A 34 -2.23 0.78 -1.01
CA ALA A 34 -2.42 1.27 -2.37
C ALA A 34 -3.57 2.30 -2.44
N ALA A 35 -4.71 2.01 -1.80
CA ALA A 35 -5.84 2.93 -1.71
C ALA A 35 -5.47 4.21 -0.94
N PHE A 36 -4.67 4.11 0.11
CA PHE A 36 -4.16 5.27 0.85
C PHE A 36 -3.25 6.14 -0.01
N VAL A 37 -2.36 5.54 -0.80
CA VAL A 37 -1.43 6.27 -1.68
C VAL A 37 -2.20 7.00 -2.78
N VAL A 38 -3.09 6.33 -3.50
CA VAL A 38 -3.87 6.93 -4.60
C VAL A 38 -4.95 7.86 -4.04
N GLY A 39 -5.76 7.38 -3.10
CA GLY A 39 -6.83 8.15 -2.47
C GLY A 39 -6.31 9.35 -1.67
N GLY A 40 -5.15 9.20 -1.02
CA GLY A 40 -4.48 10.28 -0.31
C GLY A 40 -4.13 11.45 -1.23
N LEU A 41 -3.61 11.19 -2.43
CA LEU A 41 -3.36 12.25 -3.41
C LEU A 41 -4.66 12.96 -3.81
N VAL A 42 -5.72 12.20 -4.12
CA VAL A 42 -7.04 12.76 -4.46
C VAL A 42 -7.57 13.61 -3.31
N LEU A 43 -7.52 13.10 -2.09
CA LEU A 43 -7.95 13.82 -0.89
C LEU A 43 -7.16 15.10 -0.65
N ILE A 44 -5.85 15.08 -0.88
CA ILE A 44 -4.99 16.26 -0.75
C ILE A 44 -5.40 17.33 -1.77
N VAL A 45 -5.56 16.95 -3.04
CA VAL A 45 -5.92 17.90 -4.11
C VAL A 45 -7.34 18.43 -3.88
N VAL A 46 -8.34 17.55 -3.78
CA VAL A 46 -9.75 17.95 -3.61
C VAL A 46 -9.96 18.68 -2.29
N GLY A 47 -9.33 18.20 -1.21
CA GLY A 47 -9.45 18.83 0.10
C GLY A 47 -8.88 20.25 0.14
N ASN A 48 -7.77 20.51 -0.55
CA ASN A 48 -7.23 21.86 -0.68
C ASN A 48 -8.12 22.75 -1.55
N LEU A 49 -8.66 22.25 -2.67
CA LEU A 49 -9.60 22.99 -3.50
C LEU A 49 -10.90 23.33 -2.74
N ARG A 50 -11.33 22.47 -1.82
CA ARG A 50 -12.52 22.67 -0.97
C ARG A 50 -12.24 23.36 0.37
N GLY A 51 -10.99 23.71 0.64
CA GLY A 51 -10.58 24.38 1.88
C GLY A 51 -10.60 23.49 3.14
N TRP A 52 -10.52 22.15 2.99
CA TRP A 52 -10.49 21.22 4.10
C TRP A 52 -9.15 21.32 4.84
N ARG A 53 -9.19 21.80 6.09
CA ARG A 53 -7.97 22.06 6.87
C ARG A 53 -7.27 20.79 7.34
N TRP A 54 -7.99 19.69 7.54
CA TRP A 54 -7.46 18.45 8.08
C TRP A 54 -6.52 17.71 7.11
N VAL A 55 -6.69 17.88 5.80
CA VAL A 55 -5.81 17.25 4.78
C VAL A 55 -4.38 17.81 4.81
N ASN A 56 -4.18 18.96 5.44
CA ASN A 56 -2.88 19.60 5.59
C ASN A 56 -2.24 19.35 6.97
N VAL A 57 -2.79 18.45 7.78
CA VAL A 57 -2.15 17.99 9.01
C VAL A 57 -0.83 17.30 8.67
N LEU A 58 0.23 17.72 9.35
CA LEU A 58 1.61 17.28 9.07
C LEU A 58 1.76 15.75 9.06
N TRP A 59 1.16 15.04 10.03
CA TRP A 59 1.21 13.59 10.12
C TRP A 59 0.64 12.88 8.90
N PHE A 60 -0.53 13.34 8.41
CA PHE A 60 -1.15 12.77 7.22
C PHE A 60 -0.26 12.95 5.98
N ARG A 61 0.28 14.14 5.82
CA ARG A 61 1.19 14.49 4.72
C ARG A 61 2.49 13.70 4.78
N LEU A 62 3.09 13.58 5.97
CA LEU A 62 4.33 12.80 6.17
C LEU A 62 4.08 11.31 5.91
N ALA A 63 3.00 10.74 6.44
CA ALA A 63 2.66 9.34 6.21
C ALA A 63 2.44 9.05 4.72
N HIS A 64 1.73 9.93 4.01
CA HIS A 64 1.51 9.81 2.58
C HIS A 64 2.81 9.93 1.77
N MET A 65 3.67 10.90 2.10
CA MET A 65 4.97 11.07 1.46
C MET A 65 5.89 9.88 1.72
N ALA A 66 5.93 9.36 2.94
CA ALA A 66 6.72 8.19 3.29
C ALA A 66 6.25 6.95 2.53
N ALA A 67 4.93 6.73 2.45
CA ALA A 67 4.36 5.60 1.72
C ALA A 67 4.78 5.62 0.24
N ILE A 68 4.62 6.76 -0.45
CA ILE A 68 5.01 6.84 -1.86
C ILE A 68 6.53 6.77 -2.06
N ALA A 69 7.32 7.32 -1.14
CA ALA A 69 8.78 7.24 -1.20
C ALA A 69 9.25 5.79 -1.11
N ILE A 70 8.66 4.97 -0.24
CA ILE A 70 8.94 3.54 -0.13
C ILE A 70 8.62 2.85 -1.45
N VAL A 71 7.41 3.03 -1.99
CA VAL A 71 6.97 2.39 -3.25
C VAL A 71 7.88 2.77 -4.42
N VAL A 72 8.21 4.06 -4.57
CA VAL A 72 9.12 4.51 -5.64
C VAL A 72 10.51 3.88 -5.47
N THR A 73 11.03 3.81 -4.24
CA THR A 73 12.34 3.21 -3.97
C THR A 73 12.34 1.73 -4.32
N GLU A 74 11.33 0.96 -3.90
CA GLU A 74 11.20 -0.47 -4.24
C GLU A 74 11.25 -0.71 -5.75
N VAL A 75 10.52 0.11 -6.53
CA VAL A 75 10.51 0.00 -7.99
C VAL A 75 11.85 0.36 -8.62
N TRP A 76 12.58 1.32 -8.06
CA TRP A 76 13.89 1.72 -8.59
C TRP A 76 15.00 0.71 -8.32
N ILE A 77 14.93 -0.01 -7.20
CA ILE A 77 15.91 -1.05 -6.85
C ILE A 77 15.48 -2.44 -7.36
N ASP A 78 14.39 -2.51 -8.13
CA ASP A 78 13.83 -3.74 -8.70
C ASP A 78 13.56 -4.83 -7.65
N VAL A 79 13.09 -4.40 -6.48
CA VAL A 79 12.71 -5.30 -5.38
C VAL A 79 11.20 -5.38 -5.29
N ALA A 80 10.69 -6.61 -5.29
CA ALA A 80 9.27 -6.83 -5.05
C ALA A 80 8.87 -6.32 -3.67
N CYS A 81 7.70 -5.69 -3.60
CA CYS A 81 7.16 -5.19 -2.34
C CYS A 81 7.18 -6.29 -1.26
N PRO A 82 7.73 -6.02 -0.06
CA PRO A 82 7.84 -7.03 0.99
C PRO A 82 6.48 -7.61 1.40
N LEU A 83 5.38 -6.82 1.31
CA LEU A 83 4.03 -7.32 1.55
C LEU A 83 3.64 -8.38 0.51
N THR A 84 3.93 -8.14 -0.76
CA THR A 84 3.65 -9.09 -1.84
C THR A 84 4.47 -10.38 -1.68
N SER A 85 5.76 -10.25 -1.39
CA SER A 85 6.64 -11.40 -1.15
C SER A 85 6.19 -12.23 0.04
N PHE A 86 5.75 -11.57 1.11
CA PHE A 86 5.24 -12.24 2.32
C PHE A 86 3.88 -12.91 2.07
N GLU A 87 2.97 -12.28 1.34
CA GLU A 87 1.70 -12.87 0.93
C GLU A 87 1.92 -14.14 0.10
N MET A 88 2.80 -14.07 -0.90
CA MET A 88 3.10 -15.20 -1.77
C MET A 88 3.70 -16.37 -0.98
N TRP A 89 4.62 -16.09 -0.05
CA TRP A 89 5.17 -17.10 0.85
C TRP A 89 4.09 -17.79 1.72
N LEU A 90 3.12 -17.00 2.22
CA LEU A 90 1.99 -17.55 2.99
C LEU A 90 1.07 -18.42 2.12
N ARG A 91 0.79 -18.00 0.88
CA ARG A 91 -0.02 -18.77 -0.06
C ARG A 91 0.66 -20.08 -0.46
N GLU A 92 1.98 -20.06 -0.64
CA GLU A 92 2.77 -21.26 -0.87
C GLU A 92 2.67 -22.25 0.30
N LYS A 93 2.78 -21.76 1.53
CA LYS A 93 2.58 -22.57 2.76
C LYS A 93 1.17 -23.11 2.89
N ALA A 94 0.18 -22.38 2.41
CA ALA A 94 -1.22 -22.80 2.38
C ALA A 94 -1.55 -23.76 1.21
N HIS A 95 -0.58 -24.08 0.33
CA HIS A 95 -0.79 -24.84 -0.91
C HIS A 95 -1.88 -24.23 -1.81
N THR A 96 -2.05 -22.93 -1.76
CA THR A 96 -2.98 -22.17 -2.61
C THR A 96 -2.25 -21.54 -3.79
N ALA A 97 -3.00 -21.20 -4.86
CA ALA A 97 -2.42 -20.60 -6.05
C ALA A 97 -1.75 -19.26 -5.71
N SER A 98 -0.45 -19.15 -6.02
CA SER A 98 0.30 -17.89 -5.98
C SER A 98 0.36 -17.27 -7.37
N TYR A 99 0.48 -15.95 -7.46
CA TYR A 99 0.69 -15.23 -8.72
C TYR A 99 2.10 -14.64 -8.74
N ALA A 100 2.71 -14.60 -9.94
CA ALA A 100 4.02 -13.99 -10.12
C ALA A 100 3.89 -12.48 -10.31
N GLY A 101 4.78 -11.70 -9.69
CA GLY A 101 4.83 -10.25 -9.85
C GLY A 101 4.16 -9.46 -8.72
N SER A 102 4.15 -8.13 -8.85
CA SER A 102 3.49 -7.26 -7.88
C SER A 102 1.96 -7.32 -8.04
N PHE A 103 1.23 -7.07 -6.95
CA PHE A 103 -0.24 -7.01 -6.95
C PHE A 103 -0.77 -6.06 -8.04
N VAL A 104 -0.18 -4.87 -8.15
CA VAL A 104 -0.58 -3.87 -9.14
C VAL A 104 -0.28 -4.33 -10.55
N GLU A 105 0.88 -4.94 -10.78
CA GLU A 105 1.29 -5.50 -12.07
C GLU A 105 0.35 -6.61 -12.52
N HIS A 106 0.05 -7.57 -11.63
CA HIS A 106 -0.87 -8.67 -11.92
C HIS A 106 -2.28 -8.18 -12.30
N TRP A 107 -2.83 -7.22 -11.53
CA TRP A 107 -4.15 -6.67 -11.82
C TRP A 107 -4.17 -5.80 -13.06
N LEU A 108 -3.11 -5.03 -13.30
CA LEU A 108 -3.00 -4.16 -14.47
C LEU A 108 -2.84 -4.99 -15.75
N GLN A 109 -2.02 -6.04 -15.74
CA GLN A 109 -1.89 -7.01 -16.84
C GLN A 109 -3.23 -7.67 -17.14
N ARG A 110 -3.94 -8.12 -16.10
CA ARG A 110 -5.26 -8.76 -16.24
C ARG A 110 -6.32 -7.80 -16.77
N LEU A 111 -6.30 -6.54 -16.36
CA LEU A 111 -7.29 -5.53 -16.77
C LEU A 111 -7.04 -5.02 -18.19
N LEU A 112 -5.78 -4.85 -18.57
CA LEU A 112 -5.39 -4.22 -19.83
C LEU A 112 -4.99 -5.23 -20.92
N TYR A 113 -4.88 -6.52 -20.62
CA TYR A 113 -4.33 -7.53 -21.54
C TYR A 113 -2.97 -7.12 -22.16
N TYR A 114 -2.19 -6.31 -21.44
CA TYR A 114 -0.96 -5.74 -21.95
C TYR A 114 0.23 -6.07 -21.07
N ASP A 115 1.21 -6.79 -21.64
CA ASP A 115 2.51 -7.04 -21.01
C ASP A 115 3.38 -5.78 -21.13
N ALA A 116 3.18 -4.84 -20.19
CA ALA A 116 3.98 -3.63 -20.15
C ALA A 116 5.41 -3.95 -19.70
N PRO A 117 6.44 -3.44 -20.36
CA PRO A 117 7.81 -3.60 -19.91
C PRO A 117 8.04 -2.88 -18.57
N ALA A 118 8.94 -3.39 -17.74
CA ALA A 118 9.17 -2.92 -16.36
C ALA A 118 9.44 -1.39 -16.27
N TRP A 119 10.11 -0.81 -17.26
CA TRP A 119 10.39 0.64 -17.29
C TRP A 119 9.13 1.51 -17.29
N VAL A 120 8.01 1.02 -17.85
CA VAL A 120 6.72 1.75 -17.86
C VAL A 120 6.20 1.91 -16.44
N PHE A 121 6.29 0.86 -15.63
CA PHE A 121 5.90 0.92 -14.21
C PHE A 121 6.80 1.88 -13.44
N THR A 122 8.12 1.81 -13.65
CA THR A 122 9.08 2.73 -13.02
C THR A 122 8.76 4.18 -13.38
N LEU A 123 8.45 4.46 -14.63
CA LEU A 123 8.07 5.79 -15.08
C LEU A 123 6.76 6.27 -14.44
N CYS A 124 5.71 5.42 -14.42
CA CYS A 124 4.43 5.76 -13.81
C CYS A 124 4.55 6.05 -12.32
N TYR A 125 5.26 5.20 -11.57
CA TYR A 125 5.47 5.42 -10.13
C TYR A 125 6.32 6.65 -9.84
N SER A 126 7.36 6.90 -10.65
CA SER A 126 8.19 8.10 -10.51
C SER A 126 7.41 9.37 -10.81
N LEU A 127 6.60 9.38 -11.87
CA LEU A 127 5.73 10.51 -12.21
C LEU A 127 4.70 10.76 -11.10
N PHE A 128 4.07 9.70 -10.60
CA PHE A 128 3.13 9.80 -9.47
C PHE A 128 3.82 10.38 -8.22
N GLY A 129 5.01 9.89 -7.87
CA GLY A 129 5.82 10.42 -6.79
C GLY A 129 6.18 11.89 -6.97
N ALA A 130 6.53 12.30 -8.19
CA ALA A 130 6.79 13.71 -8.52
C ALA A 130 5.55 14.59 -8.34
N VAL A 131 4.36 14.10 -8.74
CA VAL A 131 3.09 14.80 -8.50
C VAL A 131 2.82 14.96 -7.00
N VAL A 132 3.03 13.90 -6.20
CA VAL A 132 2.88 13.98 -4.73
C VAL A 132 3.86 15.01 -4.14
N ALA A 133 5.12 15.00 -4.56
CA ALA A 133 6.11 15.99 -4.13
C ALA A 133 5.72 17.42 -4.55
N ALA A 134 5.19 17.61 -5.75
CA ALA A 134 4.70 18.89 -6.21
C ALA A 134 3.52 19.40 -5.36
N THR A 135 2.60 18.51 -4.91
CA THR A 135 1.53 18.93 -4.00
C THR A 135 2.04 19.44 -2.66
N TRP A 136 3.22 19.00 -2.22
CA TRP A 136 3.85 19.52 -1.01
C TRP A 136 4.36 20.96 -1.20
N TRP A 137 4.87 21.25 -2.38
CA TRP A 137 5.33 22.60 -2.72
C TRP A 137 4.17 23.58 -2.91
N TYR A 138 3.12 23.15 -3.62
CA TYR A 138 1.95 24.02 -3.89
C TYR A 138 1.04 24.22 -2.67
N PHE A 139 0.94 23.21 -1.79
CA PHE A 139 0.09 23.22 -0.61
C PHE A 139 0.93 22.91 0.64
N PRO A 140 1.70 23.86 1.17
CA PRO A 140 2.58 23.61 2.30
C PRO A 140 1.77 23.13 3.53
N PRO A 141 2.28 22.13 4.28
CA PRO A 141 1.62 21.64 5.47
C PRO A 141 1.56 22.74 6.53
N ARG A 142 0.45 22.81 7.25
CA ARG A 142 0.28 23.78 8.34
C ARG A 142 0.77 23.14 9.63
N PHE A 143 1.79 23.75 10.23
CA PHE A 143 2.21 23.43 11.58
C PHE A 143 1.13 23.94 12.55
N ASP A 144 0.54 23.05 13.34
CA ASP A 144 -0.41 23.47 14.39
C ASP A 144 0.36 24.06 15.59
N ARG A 145 0.61 25.36 15.56
CA ARG A 145 1.25 26.11 16.66
C ARG A 145 0.39 26.16 17.93
N ARG A 146 -0.77 25.54 17.93
CA ARG A 146 -1.70 25.60 19.07
C ARG A 146 -1.20 24.86 20.30
N SER A 147 -0.28 23.90 20.15
CA SER A 147 0.32 23.16 21.26
C SER A 147 1.43 23.94 21.96
N GLU A 148 2.12 24.81 21.25
CA GLU A 148 3.23 25.61 21.78
C GLU A 148 2.72 26.72 22.66
N ASN A 149 1.73 27.48 22.21
CA ASN A 149 1.09 28.55 23.05
C ASN A 149 0.41 27.97 24.31
N ARG A 150 -0.03 26.70 24.30
CA ARG A 150 -0.62 26.07 25.48
C ARG A 150 0.44 25.64 26.51
N ARG A 151 1.68 25.36 26.06
CA ARG A 151 2.81 25.04 26.94
C ARG A 151 3.36 26.34 27.58
N GLU A 152 3.50 27.43 26.83
CA GLU A 152 3.91 28.73 27.34
C GLU A 152 2.92 29.30 28.36
N ALA A 153 1.62 29.19 28.11
CA ALA A 153 0.58 29.61 29.03
C ALA A 153 0.52 28.79 30.35
N ARG A 154 1.06 27.57 30.36
CA ARG A 154 1.17 26.73 31.57
C ARG A 154 2.49 26.95 32.34
N GLY A 155 3.52 27.46 31.68
CA GLY A 155 4.82 27.75 32.30
C GLY A 155 4.89 29.09 33.05
N CYS A 156 3.89 29.95 32.89
CA CYS A 156 3.79 31.24 33.56
C CYS A 156 2.87 31.26 34.81
N ARG A 157 2.57 30.07 35.38
CA ARG A 157 1.83 29.93 36.65
C ARG A 157 2.73 29.33 37.73
#